data_0818c12b8f689b31b22775bf7271bbfe
#
_entry.id   0818c12b8f689b31b22775bf7271bbfe
#
_cell.length_a   1.000
_cell.length_b   1.000
_cell.length_c   1.000
_cell.angle_alpha   90.00
_cell.angle_beta   90.00
_cell.angle_gamma   90.00
#
_symmetry.space_group_name_H-M   'P 1'
#
loop_
_entity.id
_entity.type
_entity.pdbx_description
1 polymer ?
#
loop_
_entity_poly.entity_id
_entity_poly.type
_entity_poly.pdbx_seq_one_letter_code
_entity_poly.pdbx_strand_id
1 'polypeptide(L)'
;MKTSAFRRSFLALSIAALSLGGLSLDAQAQADKKTLVIGGTAGSNADQLKQGIVPILEKKGYKVKLVEFNDYVQPNLALAQGSLDANFFQHLVYLKKFAADQKLDIVELVQGPIAPLGVYSTKRKTLAEVKDGDRVTLPNDPSNLARALVLLEQNKLITIKPGVDAIRASEKDVDQNPRKLKFIPLEAAQLPRSLGDAEYAIINGNFAISSGLKLTEAVVLEKPADHYLNVVAVKRADKDTPWAKDIADAYQSKEFKAVVDSKFKGYAKPSFMQ
;
A
#
# COMPACT_ATOMS: atom_id res chain seq x y z
N MET A 1 -3.37 68.40 25.33
CA MET A 1 -3.14 66.94 25.47
C MET A 1 -4.35 66.14 24.92
N LYS A 2 -4.42 65.89 23.64
CA LYS A 2 -5.41 64.95 22.99
C LYS A 2 -4.92 64.68 21.58
N THR A 3 -3.95 63.74 21.40
CA THR A 3 -3.61 63.17 20.07
C THR A 3 -2.83 61.84 20.25
N SER A 4 -3.47 60.74 20.64
CA SER A 4 -2.81 59.43 20.57
C SER A 4 -3.75 58.23 20.36
N ALA A 5 -5.06 58.46 20.14
CA ALA A 5 -6.01 57.32 19.99
C ALA A 5 -6.25 56.87 18.54
N PHE A 6 -5.83 57.63 17.53
CA PHE A 6 -6.18 57.34 16.12
C PHE A 6 -5.18 56.48 15.35
N ARG A 7 -3.98 56.22 15.90
CA ARG A 7 -2.95 55.45 15.20
C ARG A 7 -2.96 53.91 15.44
N ARG A 8 -3.69 53.45 16.45
CA ARG A 8 -3.72 52.04 16.79
C ARG A 8 -4.78 51.23 16.06
N SER A 9 -5.82 51.85 15.51
CA SER A 9 -6.91 51.13 14.82
C SER A 9 -6.60 50.81 13.35
N PHE A 10 -5.66 51.48 12.72
CA PHE A 10 -5.28 51.21 11.32
C PHE A 10 -4.32 50.00 11.15
N LEU A 11 -3.54 49.67 12.19
CA LEU A 11 -2.62 48.53 12.10
C LEU A 11 -3.33 47.16 12.28
N ALA A 12 -4.44 47.12 13.00
CA ALA A 12 -5.17 45.88 13.24
C ALA A 12 -6.00 45.39 12.03
N LEU A 13 -6.43 46.33 11.17
CA LEU A 13 -7.20 45.96 9.96
C LEU A 13 -6.31 45.46 8.81
N SER A 14 -5.04 45.85 8.76
CA SER A 14 -4.09 45.43 7.71
C SER A 14 -3.58 43.99 7.91
N ILE A 15 -3.53 43.48 9.14
CA ILE A 15 -3.07 42.11 9.43
C ILE A 15 -4.18 41.07 9.17
N ALA A 16 -5.45 41.46 9.38
CA ALA A 16 -6.57 40.55 9.10
C ALA A 16 -6.82 40.35 7.59
N ALA A 17 -6.49 41.34 6.76
CA ALA A 17 -6.64 41.22 5.30
C ALA A 17 -5.53 40.35 4.64
N LEU A 18 -4.34 40.28 5.23
CA LEU A 18 -3.23 39.44 4.75
C LEU A 18 -3.44 37.95 5.08
N SER A 19 -4.11 37.64 6.19
CA SER A 19 -4.37 36.25 6.57
C SER A 19 -5.51 35.59 5.79
N LEU A 20 -6.48 36.36 5.30
CA LEU A 20 -7.56 35.87 4.43
C LEU A 20 -7.12 35.69 2.96
N GLY A 21 -6.12 36.41 2.50
CA GLY A 21 -5.58 36.30 1.14
C GLY A 21 -4.70 35.06 0.96
N GLY A 22 -3.99 34.62 2.00
CA GLY A 22 -3.15 33.41 1.95
C GLY A 22 -3.96 32.11 1.79
N LEU A 23 -5.04 31.95 2.55
CA LEU A 23 -5.91 30.77 2.49
C LEU A 23 -6.62 30.62 1.14
N SER A 24 -6.92 31.71 0.46
CA SER A 24 -7.58 31.66 -0.86
C SER A 24 -6.60 31.30 -1.98
N LEU A 25 -5.33 31.70 -1.89
CA LEU A 25 -4.31 31.40 -2.90
C LEU A 25 -3.87 29.93 -2.84
N ASP A 26 -3.76 29.36 -1.66
CA ASP A 26 -3.44 27.93 -1.50
C ASP A 26 -4.57 27.04 -2.00
N ALA A 27 -5.83 27.39 -1.71
CA ALA A 27 -7.00 26.65 -2.20
C ALA A 27 -7.13 26.73 -3.73
N GLN A 28 -6.82 27.87 -4.34
CA GLN A 28 -6.85 28.05 -5.80
C GLN A 28 -5.70 27.29 -6.47
N ALA A 29 -4.49 27.34 -5.92
CA ALA A 29 -3.32 26.61 -6.43
C ALA A 29 -3.54 25.09 -6.38
N GLN A 30 -4.26 24.60 -5.38
CA GLN A 30 -4.59 23.20 -5.21
C GLN A 30 -5.72 22.75 -6.17
N ALA A 31 -6.65 23.63 -6.51
CA ALA A 31 -7.69 23.38 -7.52
C ALA A 31 -7.15 23.34 -8.95
N ASP A 32 -6.11 24.12 -9.25
CA ASP A 32 -5.52 24.23 -10.59
C ASP A 32 -4.32 23.30 -10.83
N LYS A 33 -4.07 22.34 -9.93
CA LYS A 33 -2.95 21.42 -10.03
C LYS A 33 -3.05 20.57 -11.30
N LYS A 34 -2.08 20.71 -12.21
CA LYS A 34 -2.02 19.99 -13.49
C LYS A 34 -0.93 18.91 -13.55
N THR A 35 -0.01 18.92 -12.60
CA THR A 35 1.03 17.88 -12.50
C THR A 35 0.80 17.05 -11.25
N LEU A 36 0.73 15.75 -11.41
CA LEU A 36 0.60 14.77 -10.31
C LEU A 36 1.87 13.94 -10.21
N VAL A 37 2.42 13.81 -9.02
CA VAL A 37 3.54 12.93 -8.71
C VAL A 37 3.00 11.74 -7.92
N ILE A 38 2.99 10.55 -8.54
CA ILE A 38 2.40 9.35 -7.94
C ILE A 38 3.51 8.33 -7.70
N GLY A 39 3.59 7.83 -6.47
CA GLY A 39 4.54 6.79 -6.07
C GLY A 39 3.95 5.40 -6.14
N GLY A 40 4.76 4.41 -6.53
CA GLY A 40 4.41 3.00 -6.46
C GLY A 40 5.64 2.13 -6.21
N THR A 41 5.46 0.90 -5.71
CA THR A 41 6.59 -0.03 -5.69
C THR A 41 6.83 -0.60 -7.08
N ALA A 42 8.10 -0.79 -7.43
CA ALA A 42 8.53 -1.34 -8.70
C ALA A 42 7.84 -2.69 -9.00
N GLY A 43 7.66 -2.98 -10.29
CA GLY A 43 6.93 -4.15 -10.77
C GLY A 43 5.43 -3.91 -10.79
N SER A 44 4.64 -4.87 -10.33
CA SER A 44 3.21 -4.94 -10.61
C SER A 44 2.37 -3.75 -10.15
N ASN A 45 2.77 -3.05 -9.07
CA ASN A 45 2.07 -1.85 -8.62
C ASN A 45 2.35 -0.65 -9.53
N ALA A 46 3.62 -0.43 -9.90
CA ALA A 46 3.99 0.59 -10.88
C ALA A 46 3.39 0.29 -12.27
N ASP A 47 3.30 -0.98 -12.65
CA ASP A 47 2.69 -1.39 -13.92
C ASP A 47 1.20 -1.09 -13.98
N GLN A 48 0.46 -1.28 -12.88
CA GLN A 48 -0.95 -0.86 -12.80
C GLN A 48 -1.11 0.65 -12.99
N LEU A 49 -0.23 1.44 -12.36
CA LEU A 49 -0.21 2.89 -12.56
C LEU A 49 0.08 3.25 -14.01
N LYS A 50 1.18 2.73 -14.59
CA LYS A 50 1.63 3.03 -15.96
C LYS A 50 0.61 2.65 -17.02
N GLN A 51 0.03 1.45 -16.91
CA GLN A 51 -0.80 0.88 -17.95
C GLN A 51 -2.28 1.21 -17.79
N GLY A 52 -2.71 1.55 -16.58
CA GLY A 52 -4.12 1.77 -16.27
C GLY A 52 -4.43 3.20 -15.88
N ILE A 53 -3.78 3.73 -14.86
CA ILE A 53 -4.19 5.00 -14.23
C ILE A 53 -3.63 6.21 -14.97
N VAL A 54 -2.34 6.19 -15.33
CA VAL A 54 -1.68 7.32 -16.02
C VAL A 54 -2.41 7.72 -17.29
N PRO A 55 -2.75 6.80 -18.23
CA PRO A 55 -3.45 7.18 -19.46
C PRO A 55 -4.82 7.83 -19.21
N ILE A 56 -5.54 7.41 -18.16
CA ILE A 56 -6.83 7.98 -17.80
C ILE A 56 -6.68 9.41 -17.28
N LEU A 57 -5.70 9.63 -16.40
CA LEU A 57 -5.42 10.96 -15.84
C LEU A 57 -4.87 11.93 -16.90
N GLU A 58 -4.06 11.44 -17.84
CA GLU A 58 -3.55 12.25 -18.95
C GLU A 58 -4.67 12.70 -19.89
N LYS A 59 -5.68 11.85 -20.17
CA LYS A 59 -6.89 12.22 -20.89
C LYS A 59 -7.71 13.30 -20.19
N LYS A 60 -7.64 13.37 -18.86
CA LYS A 60 -8.24 14.44 -18.04
C LYS A 60 -7.39 15.71 -18.02
N GLY A 61 -6.24 15.74 -18.70
CA GLY A 61 -5.35 16.91 -18.81
C GLY A 61 -4.27 17.01 -17.74
N TYR A 62 -4.04 15.97 -16.96
CA TYR A 62 -2.93 15.93 -16.01
C TYR A 62 -1.62 15.52 -16.68
N LYS A 63 -0.50 16.08 -16.22
CA LYS A 63 0.84 15.54 -16.45
C LYS A 63 1.18 14.63 -15.28
N VAL A 64 1.37 13.34 -15.51
CA VAL A 64 1.68 12.40 -14.43
C VAL A 64 3.17 12.05 -14.43
N LYS A 65 3.80 12.19 -13.26
CA LYS A 65 5.16 11.71 -12.99
C LYS A 65 5.08 10.52 -12.06
N LEU A 66 5.61 9.37 -12.48
CA LEU A 66 5.70 8.19 -11.64
C LEU A 66 7.05 8.14 -10.96
N VAL A 67 7.04 7.79 -9.67
CA VAL A 67 8.22 7.51 -8.86
C VAL A 67 8.13 6.06 -8.38
N GLU A 68 9.14 5.27 -8.71
CA GLU A 68 9.21 3.86 -8.30
C GLU A 68 10.10 3.69 -7.08
N PHE A 69 9.65 2.87 -6.14
CA PHE A 69 10.35 2.54 -4.90
C PHE A 69 10.60 1.03 -4.83
N ASN A 70 11.66 0.64 -4.13
CA ASN A 70 12.03 -0.77 -3.98
C ASN A 70 11.70 -1.33 -2.58
N ASP A 71 11.00 -0.57 -1.74
CA ASP A 71 10.61 -0.93 -0.39
C ASP A 71 9.20 -0.38 -0.05
N TYR A 72 8.68 -0.72 1.13
CA TYR A 72 7.36 -0.28 1.59
C TYR A 72 7.39 0.93 2.54
N VAL A 73 8.57 1.42 2.93
CA VAL A 73 8.74 2.51 3.90
C VAL A 73 8.74 3.87 3.19
N GLN A 74 9.62 3.99 2.18
CA GLN A 74 9.88 5.25 1.50
C GLN A 74 8.66 5.89 0.83
N PRO A 75 7.73 5.16 0.18
CA PRO A 75 6.59 5.78 -0.47
C PRO A 75 5.69 6.59 0.49
N ASN A 76 5.50 6.11 1.72
CA ASN A 76 4.68 6.81 2.71
C ASN A 76 5.39 8.02 3.31
N LEU A 77 6.70 7.93 3.53
CA LEU A 77 7.51 9.06 3.98
C LEU A 77 7.53 10.17 2.91
N ALA A 78 7.74 9.82 1.65
CA ALA A 78 7.72 10.75 0.53
C ALA A 78 6.35 11.43 0.36
N LEU A 79 5.25 10.68 0.56
CA LEU A 79 3.89 11.23 0.55
C LEU A 79 3.69 12.23 1.69
N ALA A 80 4.04 11.86 2.92
CA ALA A 80 3.89 12.72 4.08
C ALA A 80 4.71 14.00 3.97
N GLN A 81 5.90 13.93 3.38
CA GLN A 81 6.79 15.08 3.13
C GLN A 81 6.34 15.95 1.95
N GLY A 82 5.32 15.53 1.18
CA GLY A 82 4.81 16.26 0.02
C GLY A 82 5.65 16.10 -1.26
N SER A 83 6.58 15.16 -1.29
CA SER A 83 7.32 14.79 -2.52
C SER A 83 6.46 13.97 -3.49
N LEU A 84 5.40 13.37 -2.99
CA LEU A 84 4.34 12.72 -3.76
C LEU A 84 2.99 13.36 -3.45
N ASP A 85 2.09 13.29 -4.42
CA ASP A 85 0.68 13.65 -4.24
C ASP A 85 -0.15 12.46 -3.79
N ALA A 86 0.17 11.29 -4.32
CA ALA A 86 -0.46 10.02 -3.98
C ALA A 86 0.55 8.89 -4.06
N ASN A 87 0.25 7.76 -3.39
CA ASN A 87 0.96 6.51 -3.65
C ASN A 87 -0.01 5.32 -3.77
N PHE A 88 0.43 4.28 -4.47
CA PHE A 88 -0.29 3.03 -4.64
C PHE A 88 0.67 1.84 -4.56
N PHE A 89 0.71 1.16 -3.40
CA PHE A 89 1.58 0.00 -3.21
C PHE A 89 1.16 -0.89 -2.03
N GLN A 90 0.30 -0.39 -1.14
CA GLN A 90 0.04 -0.91 0.18
C GLN A 90 -1.44 -1.25 0.37
N HIS A 91 -1.72 -2.27 1.18
CA HIS A 91 -3.08 -2.56 1.62
C HIS A 91 -3.48 -1.71 2.83
N LEU A 92 -4.78 -1.63 3.09
CA LEU A 92 -5.34 -0.76 4.12
C LEU A 92 -4.78 -1.03 5.52
N VAL A 93 -4.55 -2.30 5.89
CA VAL A 93 -3.99 -2.66 7.21
C VAL A 93 -2.58 -2.09 7.37
N TYR A 94 -1.73 -2.21 6.33
CA TYR A 94 -0.39 -1.63 6.34
C TYR A 94 -0.43 -0.11 6.46
N LEU A 95 -1.23 0.57 5.63
CA LEU A 95 -1.37 2.03 5.67
C LEU A 95 -1.73 2.52 7.07
N LYS A 96 -2.78 1.93 7.68
CA LYS A 96 -3.23 2.33 9.02
C LYS A 96 -2.17 2.11 10.09
N LYS A 97 -1.51 0.94 10.07
CA LYS A 97 -0.46 0.61 11.04
C LYS A 97 0.75 1.54 10.88
N PHE A 98 1.26 1.70 9.66
CA PHE A 98 2.41 2.53 9.36
C PHE A 98 2.15 4.01 9.70
N ALA A 99 0.99 4.54 9.28
CA ALA A 99 0.63 5.94 9.57
C ALA A 99 0.53 6.20 11.09
N ALA A 100 -0.04 5.26 11.85
CA ALA A 100 -0.13 5.37 13.31
C ALA A 100 1.26 5.32 13.97
N ASP A 101 2.10 4.36 13.59
CA ASP A 101 3.43 4.16 14.17
C ASP A 101 4.36 5.36 13.90
N GLN A 102 4.30 5.89 12.69
CA GLN A 102 5.14 7.01 12.23
C GLN A 102 4.48 8.39 12.46
N LYS A 103 3.26 8.42 13.01
CA LYS A 103 2.48 9.65 13.25
C LYS A 103 2.30 10.49 11.98
N LEU A 104 2.02 9.83 10.85
CA LEU A 104 1.81 10.48 9.57
C LEU A 104 0.32 10.76 9.34
N ASP A 105 0.01 11.94 8.80
CA ASP A 105 -1.35 12.33 8.45
C ASP A 105 -1.67 12.00 6.98
N ILE A 106 -1.57 10.71 6.66
CA ILE A 106 -1.91 10.12 5.37
C ILE A 106 -3.10 9.17 5.52
N VAL A 107 -3.96 9.12 4.50
CA VAL A 107 -5.21 8.38 4.55
C VAL A 107 -5.50 7.66 3.24
N GLU A 108 -6.36 6.65 3.31
CA GLU A 108 -6.94 5.99 2.15
C GLU A 108 -7.81 6.95 1.35
N LEU A 109 -7.64 6.90 0.03
CA LEU A 109 -8.49 7.58 -0.94
C LEU A 109 -9.48 6.62 -1.60
N VAL A 110 -8.98 5.55 -2.21
CA VAL A 110 -9.74 4.54 -2.94
C VAL A 110 -9.02 3.20 -2.93
N GLN A 111 -9.77 2.11 -2.96
CA GLN A 111 -9.24 0.77 -3.12
C GLN A 111 -8.80 0.49 -4.56
N GLY A 112 -7.83 -0.40 -4.71
CA GLY A 112 -7.35 -0.93 -5.98
C GLY A 112 -6.98 -2.41 -5.90
N PRO A 113 -6.67 -3.03 -7.03
CA PRO A 113 -6.34 -4.45 -7.08
C PRO A 113 -5.03 -4.78 -6.35
N ILE A 114 -4.94 -6.02 -5.83
CA ILE A 114 -3.73 -6.54 -5.20
C ILE A 114 -3.32 -7.88 -5.82
N ALA A 115 -2.02 -8.05 -6.05
CA ALA A 115 -1.44 -9.36 -6.29
C ALA A 115 -1.41 -10.15 -4.97
N PRO A 116 -2.01 -11.35 -4.89
CA PRO A 116 -2.08 -12.13 -3.66
C PRO A 116 -0.71 -12.48 -3.08
N LEU A 117 -0.65 -12.62 -1.76
CA LEU A 117 0.48 -13.24 -1.07
C LEU A 117 0.58 -14.73 -1.46
N GLY A 118 1.77 -15.25 -1.67
CA GLY A 118 1.97 -16.65 -2.03
C GLY A 118 3.05 -17.34 -1.21
N VAL A 119 2.87 -18.63 -0.97
CA VAL A 119 3.93 -19.52 -0.48
C VAL A 119 4.65 -20.09 -1.69
N TYR A 120 5.94 -19.86 -1.78
CA TYR A 120 6.80 -20.34 -2.87
C TYR A 120 7.87 -21.28 -2.34
N SER A 121 8.32 -22.20 -3.18
CA SER A 121 9.44 -23.08 -2.87
C SER A 121 10.14 -23.54 -4.13
N THR A 122 11.46 -23.63 -4.09
CA THR A 122 12.29 -24.31 -5.10
C THR A 122 12.63 -25.75 -4.70
N LYS A 123 12.33 -26.13 -3.44
CA LYS A 123 12.72 -27.45 -2.85
C LYS A 123 11.53 -28.38 -2.61
N ARG A 124 10.30 -27.85 -2.58
CA ARG A 124 9.06 -28.56 -2.27
C ARG A 124 8.00 -28.23 -3.32
N LYS A 125 7.17 -29.20 -3.66
CA LYS A 125 6.07 -29.00 -4.61
C LYS A 125 4.74 -28.69 -3.94
N THR A 126 4.57 -29.17 -2.71
CA THR A 126 3.32 -29.03 -1.94
C THR A 126 3.60 -28.78 -0.47
N LEU A 127 2.61 -28.27 0.28
CA LEU A 127 2.70 -28.16 1.74
C LEU A 127 2.64 -29.52 2.46
N ALA A 128 2.18 -30.59 1.80
CA ALA A 128 2.23 -31.94 2.37
C ALA A 128 3.67 -32.46 2.55
N GLU A 129 4.63 -31.87 1.86
CA GLU A 129 6.05 -32.21 1.95
C GLU A 129 6.79 -31.49 3.09
N VAL A 130 6.07 -30.68 3.90
CA VAL A 130 6.64 -29.96 5.06
C VAL A 130 7.22 -30.97 6.06
N LYS A 131 8.46 -30.75 6.47
CA LYS A 131 9.21 -31.52 7.47
C LYS A 131 9.45 -30.74 8.75
N ASP A 132 9.70 -31.47 9.82
CA ASP A 132 10.04 -30.86 11.10
C ASP A 132 11.31 -30.01 10.98
N GLY A 133 11.23 -28.77 11.43
CA GLY A 133 12.33 -27.81 11.41
C GLY A 133 12.55 -27.10 10.08
N ASP A 134 11.67 -27.29 9.06
CA ASP A 134 11.76 -26.55 7.80
C ASP A 134 11.76 -25.04 8.08
N ARG A 135 12.60 -24.31 7.33
CA ARG A 135 12.73 -22.84 7.41
C ARG A 135 11.69 -22.19 6.51
N VAL A 136 10.99 -21.22 7.05
CA VAL A 136 9.98 -20.43 6.34
C VAL A 136 10.37 -18.96 6.45
N THR A 137 10.80 -18.36 5.35
CA THR A 137 11.00 -16.90 5.29
C THR A 137 9.67 -16.20 5.06
N LEU A 138 9.48 -15.05 5.70
CA LEU A 138 8.22 -14.30 5.67
C LEU A 138 8.49 -12.80 5.92
N PRO A 139 7.54 -11.90 5.58
CA PRO A 139 7.75 -10.47 5.77
C PRO A 139 8.00 -10.09 7.24
N ASN A 140 8.87 -9.11 7.48
CA ASN A 140 9.20 -8.63 8.82
C ASN A 140 8.35 -7.45 9.29
N ASP A 141 7.62 -6.77 8.39
CA ASP A 141 6.70 -5.73 8.82
C ASP A 141 5.48 -6.35 9.52
N PRO A 142 4.99 -5.71 10.61
CA PRO A 142 3.97 -6.33 11.46
C PRO A 142 2.70 -6.75 10.74
N SER A 143 2.26 -6.01 9.74
CA SER A 143 1.00 -6.29 9.05
C SER A 143 1.10 -7.45 8.05
N ASN A 144 2.19 -7.52 7.29
CA ASN A 144 2.42 -8.64 6.38
C ASN A 144 2.93 -9.90 7.11
N LEU A 145 3.65 -9.75 8.23
CA LEU A 145 3.97 -10.86 9.13
C LEU A 145 2.69 -11.53 9.63
N ALA A 146 1.76 -10.75 10.20
CA ALA A 146 0.47 -11.27 10.65
C ALA A 146 -0.29 -11.97 9.52
N ARG A 147 -0.34 -11.35 8.34
CA ARG A 147 -0.97 -11.92 7.13
C ARG A 147 -0.34 -13.24 6.70
N ALA A 148 0.99 -13.35 6.79
CA ALA A 148 1.72 -14.60 6.49
C ALA A 148 1.39 -15.70 7.50
N LEU A 149 1.32 -15.37 8.80
CA LEU A 149 0.92 -16.33 9.84
C LEU A 149 -0.52 -16.82 9.65
N VAL A 150 -1.45 -15.91 9.29
CA VAL A 150 -2.83 -16.29 8.94
C VAL A 150 -2.87 -17.25 7.75
N LEU A 151 -2.04 -17.01 6.71
CA LEU A 151 -1.95 -17.92 5.57
C LEU A 151 -1.45 -19.33 5.98
N LEU A 152 -0.47 -19.39 6.89
CA LEU A 152 0.01 -20.67 7.43
C LEU A 152 -1.07 -21.39 8.26
N GLU A 153 -1.84 -20.65 9.07
CA GLU A 153 -2.95 -21.18 9.87
C GLU A 153 -4.08 -21.73 8.98
N GLN A 154 -4.49 -20.96 7.97
CA GLN A 154 -5.50 -21.40 6.98
C GLN A 154 -5.10 -22.70 6.29
N ASN A 155 -3.80 -22.93 6.14
CA ASN A 155 -3.24 -24.16 5.57
C ASN A 155 -2.88 -25.23 6.64
N LYS A 156 -3.32 -25.05 7.90
CA LYS A 156 -3.17 -26.01 9.00
C LYS A 156 -1.71 -26.34 9.36
N LEU A 157 -0.79 -25.44 9.09
CA LEU A 157 0.62 -25.60 9.45
C LEU A 157 0.91 -25.12 10.86
N ILE A 158 0.15 -24.16 11.34
CA ILE A 158 0.22 -23.60 12.70
C ILE A 158 -1.20 -23.29 13.20
N THR A 159 -1.31 -22.93 14.48
CA THR A 159 -2.49 -22.23 15.02
C THR A 159 -2.04 -20.95 15.72
N ILE A 160 -2.88 -19.92 15.66
CA ILE A 160 -2.72 -18.66 16.40
C ILE A 160 -3.52 -18.78 17.71
N LYS A 161 -3.01 -18.20 18.79
CA LYS A 161 -3.66 -18.23 20.11
C LYS A 161 -5.08 -17.68 20.04
N PRO A 162 -6.06 -18.35 20.69
CA PRO A 162 -7.43 -17.86 20.75
C PRO A 162 -7.50 -16.43 21.32
N GLY A 163 -8.34 -15.58 20.71
CA GLY A 163 -8.56 -14.20 21.15
C GLY A 163 -7.54 -13.18 20.65
N VAL A 164 -6.49 -13.61 19.93
CA VAL A 164 -5.57 -12.69 19.27
C VAL A 164 -6.24 -12.12 18.02
N ASP A 165 -6.12 -10.82 17.82
CA ASP A 165 -6.52 -10.18 16.56
C ASP A 165 -5.59 -10.63 15.43
N ALA A 166 -6.10 -11.45 14.53
CA ALA A 166 -5.33 -12.10 13.48
C ALA A 166 -4.52 -11.14 12.60
N ILE A 167 -5.01 -9.89 12.37
CA ILE A 167 -4.30 -8.88 11.58
C ILE A 167 -3.14 -8.21 12.32
N ARG A 168 -2.91 -8.59 13.59
CA ARG A 168 -1.85 -8.08 14.47
C ARG A 168 -0.98 -9.18 15.05
N ALA A 169 -1.26 -10.43 14.69
CA ALA A 169 -0.53 -11.58 15.20
C ALA A 169 0.97 -11.48 14.89
N SER A 170 1.78 -11.93 15.84
CA SER A 170 3.24 -12.07 15.73
C SER A 170 3.65 -13.51 15.94
N GLU A 171 4.92 -13.83 15.75
CA GLU A 171 5.44 -15.20 16.02
C GLU A 171 5.21 -15.64 17.48
N LYS A 172 5.13 -14.69 18.43
CA LYS A 172 4.85 -14.96 19.85
C LYS A 172 3.40 -15.40 20.09
N ASP A 173 2.54 -15.15 19.13
CA ASP A 173 1.11 -15.49 19.16
C ASP A 173 0.81 -16.83 18.50
N VAL A 174 1.81 -17.51 17.96
CA VAL A 174 1.68 -18.90 17.51
C VAL A 174 1.47 -19.79 18.73
N ASP A 175 0.33 -20.53 18.73
CA ASP A 175 -0.03 -21.46 19.79
C ASP A 175 0.56 -22.85 19.52
N GLN A 176 0.26 -23.40 18.35
CA GLN A 176 0.79 -24.70 17.93
C GLN A 176 1.62 -24.57 16.66
N ASN A 177 2.75 -25.22 16.66
CA ASN A 177 3.66 -25.38 15.53
C ASN A 177 4.13 -26.83 15.46
N PRO A 178 3.26 -27.77 15.04
CA PRO A 178 3.50 -29.20 15.15
C PRO A 178 4.72 -29.68 14.34
N ARG A 179 5.07 -28.94 13.28
CA ARG A 179 6.25 -29.22 12.45
C ARG A 179 7.49 -28.44 12.89
N LYS A 180 7.43 -27.72 14.02
CA LYS A 180 8.57 -26.95 14.53
C LYS A 180 9.19 -26.04 13.46
N LEU A 181 8.34 -25.44 12.60
CA LEU A 181 8.77 -24.52 11.55
C LEU A 181 9.61 -23.39 12.13
N LYS A 182 10.68 -23.06 11.46
CA LYS A 182 11.57 -21.95 11.83
C LYS A 182 11.23 -20.72 11.01
N PHE A 183 10.57 -19.76 11.61
CA PHE A 183 10.24 -18.49 10.96
C PHE A 183 11.48 -17.61 10.88
N ILE A 184 11.71 -17.03 9.70
CA ILE A 184 12.83 -16.13 9.42
C ILE A 184 12.26 -14.87 8.79
N PRO A 185 11.91 -13.85 9.62
CA PRO A 185 11.41 -12.57 9.11
C PRO A 185 12.48 -11.82 8.33
N LEU A 186 12.11 -11.37 7.12
CA LEU A 186 12.97 -10.61 6.23
C LEU A 186 12.20 -9.42 5.66
N GLU A 187 12.92 -8.40 5.24
CA GLU A 187 12.39 -7.34 4.39
C GLU A 187 11.66 -7.95 3.18
N ALA A 188 10.44 -7.49 2.90
CA ALA A 188 9.58 -8.08 1.88
C ALA A 188 10.26 -8.16 0.49
N ALA A 189 11.05 -7.14 0.14
CA ALA A 189 11.82 -7.11 -1.11
C ALA A 189 12.94 -8.16 -1.19
N GLN A 190 13.37 -8.75 -0.05
CA GLN A 190 14.42 -9.77 0.00
C GLN A 190 13.87 -11.19 -0.07
N LEU A 191 12.58 -11.38 0.16
CA LEU A 191 11.96 -12.71 0.22
C LEU A 191 12.16 -13.55 -1.05
N PRO A 192 12.06 -13.01 -2.28
CA PRO A 192 12.32 -13.81 -3.48
C PRO A 192 13.73 -14.41 -3.52
N ARG A 193 14.72 -13.67 -2.99
CA ARG A 193 16.12 -14.13 -2.94
C ARG A 193 16.35 -15.24 -1.92
N SER A 194 15.51 -15.33 -0.89
CA SER A 194 15.62 -16.34 0.17
C SER A 194 15.18 -17.74 -0.26
N LEU A 195 14.59 -17.91 -1.45
CA LEU A 195 14.11 -19.19 -1.97
C LEU A 195 15.21 -20.25 -2.06
N GLY A 196 16.46 -19.87 -2.27
CA GLY A 196 17.60 -20.80 -2.26
C GLY A 196 17.94 -21.32 -0.86
N ASP A 197 17.73 -20.50 0.17
CA ASP A 197 18.18 -20.75 1.53
C ASP A 197 17.11 -21.37 2.43
N ALA A 198 15.83 -21.09 2.18
CA ALA A 198 14.70 -21.63 2.95
C ALA A 198 13.99 -22.76 2.21
N GLU A 199 13.20 -23.55 2.94
CA GLU A 199 12.36 -24.58 2.36
C GLU A 199 11.09 -23.98 1.75
N TYR A 200 10.57 -22.90 2.37
CA TYR A 200 9.46 -22.10 1.85
C TYR A 200 9.73 -20.61 2.07
N ALA A 201 9.22 -19.79 1.17
CA ALA A 201 9.19 -18.34 1.31
C ALA A 201 7.77 -17.81 1.09
N ILE A 202 7.28 -17.00 2.02
CA ILE A 202 5.98 -16.33 1.89
C ILE A 202 6.22 -14.94 1.33
N ILE A 203 5.86 -14.75 0.06
CA ILE A 203 6.28 -13.58 -0.73
C ILE A 203 5.06 -12.76 -1.12
N ASN A 204 5.11 -11.45 -0.87
CA ASN A 204 4.10 -10.50 -1.37
C ASN A 204 4.05 -10.55 -2.90
N GLY A 205 2.84 -10.59 -3.47
CA GLY A 205 2.66 -10.85 -4.89
C GLY A 205 3.37 -9.86 -5.82
N ASN A 206 3.45 -8.57 -5.45
CA ASN A 206 4.19 -7.59 -6.25
C ASN A 206 5.71 -7.91 -6.30
N PHE A 207 6.32 -8.34 -5.19
CA PHE A 207 7.73 -8.73 -5.17
C PHE A 207 7.96 -10.08 -5.83
N ALA A 208 7.03 -11.01 -5.73
CA ALA A 208 7.10 -12.25 -6.50
C ALA A 208 7.14 -11.95 -8.01
N ILE A 209 6.20 -11.15 -8.52
CA ILE A 209 6.11 -10.78 -9.94
C ILE A 209 7.35 -9.99 -10.38
N SER A 210 7.79 -9.01 -9.59
CA SER A 210 8.96 -8.19 -9.95
C SER A 210 10.28 -8.97 -9.96
N SER A 211 10.35 -10.12 -9.26
CA SER A 211 11.49 -11.04 -9.29
C SER A 211 11.40 -12.11 -10.40
N GLY A 212 10.34 -12.07 -11.22
CA GLY A 212 10.12 -13.02 -12.31
C GLY A 212 9.32 -14.26 -11.94
N LEU A 213 8.87 -14.41 -10.68
CA LEU A 213 7.98 -15.49 -10.29
C LEU A 213 6.55 -15.22 -10.82
N LYS A 214 5.83 -16.29 -11.11
CA LYS A 214 4.41 -16.21 -11.48
C LYS A 214 3.52 -16.57 -10.30
N LEU A 215 2.36 -15.96 -10.21
CA LEU A 215 1.37 -16.32 -9.19
C LEU A 215 0.96 -17.80 -9.27
N THR A 216 0.94 -18.37 -10.48
CA THR A 216 0.63 -19.79 -10.71
C THR A 216 1.73 -20.76 -10.28
N GLU A 217 2.91 -20.26 -9.93
CA GLU A 217 4.03 -21.08 -9.41
C GLU A 217 4.01 -21.17 -7.88
N ALA A 218 3.12 -20.43 -7.23
CA ALA A 218 2.95 -20.54 -5.79
C ALA A 218 2.45 -21.93 -5.40
N VAL A 219 3.07 -22.51 -4.38
CA VAL A 219 2.61 -23.77 -3.74
C VAL A 219 1.21 -23.56 -3.15
N VAL A 220 0.99 -22.37 -2.58
CA VAL A 220 -0.32 -21.90 -2.13
C VAL A 220 -0.41 -20.40 -2.43
N LEU A 221 -1.54 -19.97 -2.95
CA LEU A 221 -1.87 -18.58 -3.17
C LEU A 221 -2.99 -18.18 -2.22
N GLU A 222 -2.81 -17.03 -1.57
CA GLU A 222 -3.80 -16.45 -0.69
C GLU A 222 -5.10 -16.11 -1.44
N LYS A 223 -6.21 -16.12 -0.73
CA LYS A 223 -7.45 -15.44 -1.13
C LYS A 223 -7.61 -14.20 -0.24
N PRO A 224 -7.16 -13.03 -0.70
CA PRO A 224 -7.12 -11.85 0.17
C PRO A 224 -8.52 -11.44 0.61
N ALA A 225 -8.67 -11.13 1.90
CA ALA A 225 -9.84 -10.44 2.41
C ALA A 225 -9.81 -8.95 2.01
N ASP A 226 -10.97 -8.30 2.02
CA ASP A 226 -11.13 -6.91 1.53
C ASP A 226 -10.16 -5.91 2.19
N HIS A 227 -9.85 -6.09 3.48
CA HIS A 227 -8.90 -5.22 4.19
C HIS A 227 -7.44 -5.38 3.73
N TYR A 228 -7.14 -6.41 2.94
CA TYR A 228 -5.84 -6.58 2.28
C TYR A 228 -5.83 -6.09 0.83
N LEU A 229 -6.94 -5.56 0.30
CA LEU A 229 -6.89 -4.86 -0.99
C LEU A 229 -5.97 -3.65 -0.90
N ASN A 230 -5.23 -3.40 -1.99
CA ASN A 230 -4.39 -2.21 -2.06
C ASN A 230 -5.25 -0.94 -2.05
N VAL A 231 -4.67 0.13 -1.59
CA VAL A 231 -5.30 1.44 -1.54
C VAL A 231 -4.39 2.50 -2.13
N VAL A 232 -4.99 3.48 -2.77
CA VAL A 232 -4.32 4.76 -3.02
C VAL A 232 -4.33 5.53 -1.71
N ALA A 233 -3.16 6.03 -1.31
CA ALA A 233 -3.03 6.92 -0.16
C ALA A 233 -2.70 8.34 -0.61
N VAL A 234 -3.25 9.31 0.11
CA VAL A 234 -3.02 10.75 -0.03
C VAL A 234 -2.81 11.38 1.35
N LYS A 235 -2.29 12.60 1.42
CA LYS A 235 -2.36 13.36 2.68
C LYS A 235 -3.83 13.65 3.01
N ARG A 236 -4.20 13.66 4.29
CA ARG A 236 -5.58 13.91 4.70
C ARG A 236 -6.11 15.26 4.17
N ALA A 237 -5.28 16.29 4.18
CA ALA A 237 -5.63 17.61 3.67
C ALA A 237 -5.97 17.62 2.16
N ASP A 238 -5.47 16.63 1.41
CA ASP A 238 -5.63 16.58 -0.04
C ASP A 238 -6.82 15.68 -0.48
N LYS A 239 -7.44 14.94 0.46
CA LYS A 239 -8.44 13.90 0.15
C LYS A 239 -9.63 14.38 -0.67
N ASP A 240 -10.09 15.60 -0.41
CA ASP A 240 -11.29 16.17 -1.03
C ASP A 240 -11.00 17.10 -2.21
N THR A 241 -9.74 17.21 -2.61
CA THR A 241 -9.33 18.04 -3.76
C THR A 241 -9.86 17.50 -5.08
N PRO A 242 -10.04 18.34 -6.11
CA PRO A 242 -10.48 17.90 -7.43
C PRO A 242 -9.58 16.80 -8.04
N TRP A 243 -8.27 16.97 -7.94
CA TRP A 243 -7.32 15.99 -8.48
C TRP A 243 -7.34 14.63 -7.74
N ALA A 244 -7.59 14.63 -6.43
CA ALA A 244 -7.73 13.39 -5.68
C ALA A 244 -9.02 12.64 -6.09
N LYS A 245 -10.12 13.36 -6.29
CA LYS A 245 -11.36 12.80 -6.82
C LYS A 245 -11.15 12.22 -8.22
N ASP A 246 -10.41 12.90 -9.09
CA ASP A 246 -10.07 12.40 -10.42
C ASP A 246 -9.22 11.12 -10.37
N ILE A 247 -8.31 10.98 -9.39
CA ILE A 247 -7.60 9.72 -9.15
C ILE A 247 -8.58 8.62 -8.72
N ALA A 248 -9.47 8.90 -7.77
CA ALA A 248 -10.46 7.92 -7.31
C ALA A 248 -11.38 7.46 -8.45
N ASP A 249 -11.86 8.39 -9.27
CA ASP A 249 -12.68 8.10 -10.46
C ASP A 249 -11.92 7.24 -11.47
N ALA A 250 -10.62 7.50 -11.67
CA ALA A 250 -9.78 6.69 -12.55
C ALA A 250 -9.72 5.23 -12.09
N TYR A 251 -9.54 4.99 -10.78
CA TYR A 251 -9.54 3.64 -10.20
C TYR A 251 -10.90 2.94 -10.32
N GLN A 252 -12.01 3.68 -10.24
CA GLN A 252 -13.37 3.16 -10.34
C GLN A 252 -13.88 3.04 -11.79
N SER A 253 -13.09 3.46 -12.76
CA SER A 253 -13.49 3.52 -14.16
C SER A 253 -13.59 2.12 -14.81
N LYS A 254 -14.50 1.98 -15.78
CA LYS A 254 -14.59 0.80 -16.65
C LYS A 254 -13.30 0.59 -17.46
N GLU A 255 -12.61 1.68 -17.80
CA GLU A 255 -11.36 1.63 -18.55
C GLU A 255 -10.26 0.95 -17.72
N PHE A 256 -10.08 1.33 -16.46
CA PHE A 256 -9.13 0.68 -15.58
C PHE A 256 -9.51 -0.79 -15.29
N LYS A 257 -10.79 -1.07 -15.05
CA LYS A 257 -11.27 -2.44 -14.90
C LYS A 257 -10.88 -3.32 -16.11
N ALA A 258 -11.05 -2.85 -17.32
CA ALA A 258 -10.69 -3.58 -18.53
C ALA A 258 -9.17 -3.87 -18.62
N VAL A 259 -8.34 -2.91 -18.19
CA VAL A 259 -6.88 -3.11 -18.08
C VAL A 259 -6.56 -4.20 -17.04
N VAL A 260 -7.20 -4.17 -15.88
CA VAL A 260 -6.99 -5.17 -14.81
C VAL A 260 -7.40 -6.56 -15.30
N ASP A 261 -8.56 -6.68 -15.91
CA ASP A 261 -9.09 -7.97 -16.41
C ASP A 261 -8.19 -8.61 -17.48
N SER A 262 -7.57 -7.79 -18.31
CA SER A 262 -6.71 -8.27 -19.41
C SER A 262 -5.27 -8.54 -18.97
N LYS A 263 -4.67 -7.64 -18.19
CA LYS A 263 -3.22 -7.63 -17.94
C LYS A 263 -2.82 -8.11 -16.54
N PHE A 264 -3.72 -8.02 -15.54
CA PHE A 264 -3.44 -8.36 -14.15
C PHE A 264 -4.29 -9.56 -13.68
N LYS A 265 -4.22 -10.64 -14.45
CA LYS A 265 -4.96 -11.89 -14.17
C LYS A 265 -4.50 -12.49 -12.83
N GLY A 266 -5.47 -12.98 -12.05
CA GLY A 266 -5.21 -13.57 -10.72
C GLY A 266 -5.12 -12.56 -9.58
N TYR A 267 -5.26 -11.25 -9.86
CA TYR A 267 -5.34 -10.24 -8.80
C TYR A 267 -6.71 -10.27 -8.12
N ALA A 268 -6.70 -10.05 -6.81
CA ALA A 268 -7.94 -9.75 -6.11
C ALA A 268 -8.37 -8.30 -6.43
N LYS A 269 -9.65 -8.10 -6.61
CA LYS A 269 -10.25 -6.84 -7.07
C LYS A 269 -11.24 -6.30 -6.04
N PRO A 270 -11.33 -4.96 -5.87
CA PRO A 270 -12.40 -4.35 -5.12
C PRO A 270 -13.79 -4.72 -5.66
N SER A 271 -14.81 -4.67 -4.81
CA SER A 271 -16.19 -5.05 -5.16
C SER A 271 -16.74 -4.29 -6.37
N PHE A 272 -16.38 -3.01 -6.54
CA PHE A 272 -16.80 -2.21 -7.69
C PHE A 272 -16.13 -2.63 -9.03
N MET A 273 -15.17 -3.55 -9.01
CA MET A 273 -14.53 -4.14 -10.20
C MET A 273 -14.96 -5.59 -10.46
N GLN A 274 -15.85 -6.12 -9.64
CA GLN A 274 -16.36 -7.50 -9.82
C GLN A 274 -17.43 -7.60 -10.89
#